data_0d789955be0d675ec6c1f6ac4792089d
#
_entry.id   0d789955be0d675ec6c1f6ac4792089d
#
_cell.length_a   1.000
_cell.length_b   1.000
_cell.length_c   1.000
_cell.angle_alpha   90.00
_cell.angle_beta   90.00
_cell.angle_gamma   90.00
#
_symmetry.space_group_name_H-M   'P 1'
#
loop_
_entity.id
_entity.type
_entity.pdbx_description
1 polymer ?
#
loop_
_entity_poly.entity_id
_entity_poly.type
_entity_poly.pdbx_seq_one_letter_code
_entity_poly.pdbx_strand_id
1 'polypeptide(L)'
;IDILLFDIQDVGTRFYTYINSLQYFMEAAMANHKPLVLLDRPNPNGFYVDGPVLEAPFASGVGKNAIPIVYGLTMGEYAQLLKGEQWLKVLEGNNQLTLTIIPNKNYTHKSKYTIDVAPSPNLSSMNAIYWYPTTCLIEGTVMSEGRGTEHAFAYIGHPSITNQSFSFTPAPRIGAMSSKLYGQKCIGWDLSQKNPPSNKIDIALIIEMYQ
;
A
#
# COMPACT_ATOMS: atom_id res chain seq x y z
N ILE A 1 9.90 11.83 -26.35
CA ILE A 1 8.92 10.85 -25.81
C ILE A 1 7.58 11.18 -26.45
N ASP A 2 6.96 10.19 -27.07
CA ASP A 2 5.70 10.37 -27.84
C ASP A 2 4.49 9.90 -27.03
N ILE A 3 4.68 8.86 -26.20
CA ILE A 3 3.66 8.26 -25.35
C ILE A 3 4.27 7.84 -24.02
N LEU A 4 3.51 7.95 -22.96
CA LEU A 4 3.87 7.46 -21.62
C LEU A 4 3.12 6.18 -21.32
N LEU A 5 3.77 5.24 -20.64
CA LEU A 5 3.18 3.98 -20.22
C LEU A 5 3.31 3.84 -18.69
N PHE A 6 2.21 3.52 -18.01
CA PHE A 6 2.20 3.22 -16.59
C PHE A 6 1.76 1.77 -16.38
N ASP A 7 2.63 0.96 -15.75
CA ASP A 7 2.43 -0.46 -15.48
C ASP A 7 3.06 -0.85 -14.14
N ILE A 8 2.40 -0.48 -13.04
CA ILE A 8 2.90 -0.71 -11.68
C ILE A 8 1.84 -1.45 -10.85
N GLN A 9 2.27 -2.50 -10.11
CA GLN A 9 1.42 -3.27 -9.23
C GLN A 9 1.26 -2.57 -7.89
N ASP A 10 0.03 -2.17 -7.56
CA ASP A 10 -0.37 -1.66 -6.24
C ASP A 10 -0.89 -2.79 -5.34
N VAL A 11 -1.08 -2.51 -4.05
CA VAL A 11 -1.60 -3.47 -3.06
C VAL A 11 -2.93 -3.05 -2.42
N GLY A 12 -3.52 -1.95 -2.86
CA GLY A 12 -4.87 -1.53 -2.46
C GLY A 12 -4.97 -0.83 -1.12
N THR A 13 -3.87 -0.25 -0.63
CA THR A 13 -3.85 0.53 0.62
C THR A 13 -3.31 1.94 0.37
N ARG A 14 -3.99 2.94 0.93
CA ARG A 14 -3.70 4.36 0.70
C ARG A 14 -2.24 4.76 0.96
N PHE A 15 -1.59 4.18 1.96
CA PHE A 15 -0.21 4.48 2.32
C PHE A 15 0.83 3.69 1.50
N TYR A 16 0.41 2.79 0.60
CA TYR A 16 1.27 2.21 -0.42
C TYR A 16 1.33 3.18 -1.60
N THR A 17 2.47 3.86 -1.76
CA THR A 17 2.55 5.17 -2.44
C THR A 17 2.45 5.15 -3.97
N TYR A 18 2.24 4.01 -4.61
CA TYR A 18 2.16 3.92 -6.07
C TYR A 18 0.94 4.65 -6.66
N ILE A 19 -0.15 4.77 -5.90
CA ILE A 19 -1.27 5.65 -6.27
C ILE A 19 -0.87 7.12 -6.35
N ASN A 20 0.04 7.57 -5.48
CA ASN A 20 0.59 8.94 -5.55
C ASN A 20 1.55 9.08 -6.74
N SER A 21 2.35 8.05 -7.04
CA SER A 21 3.21 8.02 -8.24
C SER A 21 2.38 8.11 -9.51
N LEU A 22 1.24 7.40 -9.59
CA LEU A 22 0.30 7.50 -10.70
C LEU A 22 -0.22 8.94 -10.84
N GLN A 23 -0.65 9.57 -9.76
CA GLN A 23 -1.14 10.94 -9.79
C GLN A 23 -0.07 11.91 -10.34
N TYR A 24 1.16 11.85 -9.82
CA TYR A 24 2.25 12.68 -10.33
C TYR A 24 2.56 12.40 -11.80
N PHE A 25 2.48 11.14 -12.21
CA PHE A 25 2.70 10.75 -13.61
C PHE A 25 1.61 11.30 -14.54
N MET A 26 0.35 11.29 -14.09
CA MET A 26 -0.78 11.90 -14.80
C MET A 26 -0.63 13.42 -14.89
N GLU A 27 -0.25 14.09 -13.80
CA GLU A 27 0.01 15.52 -13.75
C GLU A 27 1.16 15.92 -14.70
N ALA A 28 2.24 15.14 -14.73
CA ALA A 28 3.37 15.35 -15.63
C ALA A 28 2.99 15.09 -17.10
N ALA A 29 2.19 14.07 -17.39
CA ALA A 29 1.67 13.79 -18.73
C ALA A 29 0.84 14.95 -19.26
N MET A 30 -0.04 15.48 -18.41
CA MET A 30 -0.89 16.65 -18.72
C MET A 30 -0.06 17.90 -18.98
N ALA A 31 0.89 18.21 -18.09
CA ALA A 31 1.77 19.38 -18.20
C ALA A 31 2.63 19.39 -19.48
N ASN A 32 2.99 18.20 -19.99
CA ASN A 32 3.82 18.02 -21.17
C ASN A 32 3.04 17.63 -22.42
N HIS A 33 1.72 17.69 -22.40
CA HIS A 33 0.83 17.32 -23.53
C HIS A 33 1.13 15.93 -24.08
N LYS A 34 1.42 14.96 -23.21
CA LYS A 34 1.74 13.59 -23.62
C LYS A 34 0.58 12.65 -23.34
N PRO A 35 0.20 11.81 -24.31
CA PRO A 35 -0.75 10.73 -24.05
C PRO A 35 -0.20 9.74 -23.05
N LEU A 36 -1.06 9.28 -22.13
CA LEU A 36 -0.75 8.26 -21.14
C LEU A 36 -1.58 7.01 -21.39
N VAL A 37 -0.92 5.89 -21.49
CA VAL A 37 -1.55 4.55 -21.45
C VAL A 37 -1.29 3.93 -20.07
N LEU A 38 -2.35 3.54 -19.41
CA LEU A 38 -2.30 2.82 -18.14
C LEU A 38 -2.70 1.37 -18.40
N LEU A 39 -1.78 0.43 -18.14
CA LEU A 39 -2.07 -0.99 -18.09
C LEU A 39 -2.59 -1.31 -16.70
N ASP A 40 -3.90 -1.53 -16.59
CA ASP A 40 -4.51 -1.76 -15.29
C ASP A 40 -4.10 -3.13 -14.74
N ARG A 41 -3.94 -3.21 -13.41
CA ARG A 41 -3.57 -4.43 -12.70
C ARG A 41 -4.59 -4.76 -11.62
N PRO A 42 -4.83 -6.06 -11.34
CA PRO A 42 -5.72 -6.46 -10.26
C PRO A 42 -5.25 -5.90 -8.92
N ASN A 43 -6.19 -5.41 -8.11
CA ASN A 43 -5.94 -5.02 -6.74
C ASN A 43 -6.14 -6.24 -5.83
N PRO A 44 -5.10 -6.73 -5.10
CA PRO A 44 -5.23 -7.89 -4.23
C PRO A 44 -6.16 -7.64 -3.03
N ASN A 45 -6.31 -6.39 -2.59
CA ASN A 45 -7.26 -5.95 -1.57
C ASN A 45 -8.50 -5.24 -2.15
N GLY A 46 -8.77 -5.39 -3.46
CA GLY A 46 -9.87 -4.73 -4.16
C GLY A 46 -11.27 -5.25 -3.83
N PHE A 47 -11.38 -6.30 -3.02
CA PHE A 47 -12.65 -6.95 -2.70
C PHE A 47 -13.37 -6.36 -1.46
N TYR A 48 -12.80 -5.32 -0.83
CA TYR A 48 -13.42 -4.60 0.29
C TYR A 48 -12.94 -3.16 0.36
N VAL A 49 -13.67 -2.36 1.12
CA VAL A 49 -13.32 -0.98 1.48
C VAL A 49 -13.39 -0.86 2.99
N ASP A 50 -12.35 -0.28 3.63
CA ASP A 50 -12.32 -0.14 5.08
C ASP A 50 -11.34 0.95 5.55
N GLY A 51 -11.52 1.36 6.81
CA GLY A 51 -10.76 2.40 7.48
C GLY A 51 -11.26 3.81 7.18
N PRO A 52 -10.79 4.80 7.96
CA PRO A 52 -11.23 6.18 7.82
C PRO A 52 -10.79 6.80 6.48
N VAL A 53 -11.65 7.66 5.94
CA VAL A 53 -11.30 8.55 4.84
C VAL A 53 -10.28 9.56 5.34
N LEU A 54 -9.27 9.85 4.52
CA LEU A 54 -8.23 10.83 4.86
C LEU A 54 -8.84 12.23 4.96
N GLU A 55 -8.59 12.89 6.07
CA GLU A 55 -8.92 14.29 6.25
C GLU A 55 -7.79 15.18 5.72
N ALA A 56 -8.15 16.30 5.09
CA ALA A 56 -7.20 17.21 4.44
C ALA A 56 -6.01 17.66 5.31
N PRO A 57 -6.17 17.95 6.62
CA PRO A 57 -5.04 18.34 7.48
C PRO A 57 -3.96 17.26 7.64
N PHE A 58 -4.29 15.99 7.38
CA PHE A 58 -3.37 14.85 7.47
C PHE A 58 -2.82 14.41 6.12
N ALA A 59 -3.08 15.15 5.05
CA ALA A 59 -2.55 14.84 3.73
C ALA A 59 -1.01 14.91 3.73
N SER A 60 -0.37 13.88 3.15
CA SER A 60 1.09 13.72 3.15
C SER A 60 1.56 12.86 1.99
N GLY A 61 2.87 12.54 1.97
CA GLY A 61 3.45 11.61 1.00
C GLY A 61 2.89 10.17 1.09
N VAL A 62 2.32 9.77 2.23
CA VAL A 62 1.72 8.44 2.45
C VAL A 62 0.19 8.46 2.42
N GLY A 63 -0.41 9.57 2.01
CA GLY A 63 -1.85 9.70 1.84
C GLY A 63 -2.18 11.09 1.32
N LYS A 64 -2.62 11.19 0.08
CA LYS A 64 -2.76 12.47 -0.62
C LYS A 64 -4.21 12.92 -0.75
N ASN A 65 -5.10 12.00 -1.07
CA ASN A 65 -6.49 12.29 -1.41
C ASN A 65 -7.46 11.69 -0.39
N ALA A 66 -8.68 12.22 -0.35
CA ALA A 66 -9.75 11.83 0.58
C ALA A 66 -10.35 10.46 0.23
N ILE A 67 -9.56 9.40 0.40
CA ILE A 67 -9.97 8.01 0.22
C ILE A 67 -9.78 7.21 1.52
N PRO A 68 -10.49 6.07 1.71
CA PRO A 68 -10.29 5.16 2.85
C PRO A 68 -8.88 4.55 2.86
N ILE A 69 -8.50 3.91 3.97
CA ILE A 69 -7.23 3.17 4.06
C ILE A 69 -7.20 2.05 3.01
N VAL A 70 -8.21 1.19 3.00
CA VAL A 70 -8.42 0.21 1.92
C VAL A 70 -9.47 0.80 1.01
N TYR A 71 -9.07 1.21 -0.19
CA TYR A 71 -9.91 2.04 -1.06
C TYR A 71 -10.67 1.24 -2.14
N GLY A 72 -10.36 -0.06 -2.30
CA GLY A 72 -11.13 -0.98 -3.12
C GLY A 72 -11.02 -0.81 -4.64
N LEU A 73 -10.24 0.13 -5.16
CA LEU A 73 -10.15 0.44 -6.60
C LEU A 73 -8.90 -0.20 -7.22
N THR A 74 -8.96 -0.51 -8.53
CA THR A 74 -7.75 -0.76 -9.33
C THR A 74 -7.04 0.57 -9.63
N MET A 75 -5.82 0.49 -10.17
CA MET A 75 -5.09 1.70 -10.58
C MET A 75 -5.82 2.45 -11.70
N GLY A 76 -6.46 1.72 -12.63
CA GLY A 76 -7.28 2.30 -13.69
C GLY A 76 -8.51 3.04 -13.16
N GLU A 77 -9.22 2.45 -12.22
CA GLU A 77 -10.36 3.07 -11.54
C GLU A 77 -9.93 4.28 -10.70
N TYR A 78 -8.80 4.18 -10.01
CA TYR A 78 -8.24 5.30 -9.26
C TYR A 78 -7.84 6.47 -10.18
N ALA A 79 -7.27 6.18 -11.37
CA ALA A 79 -6.98 7.21 -12.36
C ALA A 79 -8.26 7.94 -12.85
N GLN A 80 -9.36 7.19 -13.02
CA GLN A 80 -10.66 7.79 -13.36
C GLN A 80 -11.19 8.64 -12.21
N LEU A 81 -11.05 8.20 -10.97
CA LEU A 81 -11.43 8.97 -9.77
C LEU A 81 -10.63 10.27 -9.70
N LEU A 82 -9.31 10.24 -9.86
CA LEU A 82 -8.45 11.44 -9.86
C LEU A 82 -8.91 12.48 -10.89
N LYS A 83 -9.30 12.02 -12.08
CA LYS A 83 -9.79 12.87 -13.15
C LYS A 83 -11.20 13.38 -12.86
N GLY A 84 -12.10 12.52 -12.39
CA GLY A 84 -13.50 12.85 -12.11
C GLY A 84 -13.67 13.85 -10.96
N GLU A 85 -12.91 13.65 -9.88
CA GLU A 85 -12.91 14.53 -8.70
C GLU A 85 -12.03 15.79 -8.88
N GLN A 86 -11.39 15.95 -10.04
CA GLN A 86 -10.50 17.07 -10.34
C GLN A 86 -9.33 17.21 -9.34
N TRP A 87 -8.81 16.10 -8.85
CA TRP A 87 -7.69 16.08 -7.89
C TRP A 87 -6.32 16.23 -8.53
N LEU A 88 -6.25 16.24 -9.87
CA LEU A 88 -5.00 16.49 -10.59
C LEU A 88 -4.65 17.97 -10.52
N LYS A 89 -3.42 18.28 -10.18
CA LYS A 89 -2.91 19.65 -10.22
C LYS A 89 -2.79 20.12 -11.66
N VAL A 90 -3.49 21.18 -11.98
CA VAL A 90 -3.45 21.82 -13.29
C VAL A 90 -2.37 22.90 -13.26
N LEU A 91 -1.41 22.81 -14.17
CA LEU A 91 -0.52 23.94 -14.48
C LEU A 91 -1.23 24.86 -15.47
N GLU A 92 -0.96 26.17 -15.38
CA GLU A 92 -1.60 27.18 -16.23
C GLU A 92 -1.53 26.78 -17.71
N GLY A 93 -2.68 26.72 -18.36
CA GLY A 93 -2.82 26.65 -19.82
C GLY A 93 -3.34 25.34 -20.41
N ASN A 94 -3.32 24.21 -19.72
CA ASN A 94 -3.91 22.98 -20.28
C ASN A 94 -4.40 21.97 -19.26
N ASN A 95 -5.70 21.68 -19.31
CA ASN A 95 -6.42 20.77 -18.41
C ASN A 95 -6.78 19.44 -19.09
N GLN A 96 -6.25 19.16 -20.30
CA GLN A 96 -6.62 17.96 -21.04
C GLN A 96 -5.55 16.86 -20.88
N LEU A 97 -5.95 15.78 -20.22
CA LEU A 97 -5.17 14.54 -20.17
C LEU A 97 -5.76 13.53 -21.17
N THR A 98 -4.95 13.15 -22.16
CA THR A 98 -5.26 12.01 -23.02
C THR A 98 -4.87 10.75 -22.28
N LEU A 99 -5.86 10.09 -21.65
CA LEU A 99 -5.68 8.88 -20.86
C LEU A 99 -6.38 7.71 -21.53
N THR A 100 -5.63 6.66 -21.81
CA THR A 100 -6.14 5.34 -22.25
C THR A 100 -5.89 4.31 -21.15
N ILE A 101 -6.94 3.66 -20.68
CA ILE A 101 -6.84 2.57 -19.70
C ILE A 101 -7.08 1.25 -20.41
N ILE A 102 -6.14 0.32 -20.30
CA ILE A 102 -6.29 -1.05 -20.74
C ILE A 102 -6.76 -1.89 -19.54
N PRO A 103 -8.02 -2.29 -19.52
CA PRO A 103 -8.61 -2.92 -18.34
C PRO A 103 -8.11 -4.35 -18.13
N ASN A 104 -8.18 -4.81 -16.87
CA ASN A 104 -7.93 -6.21 -16.52
C ASN A 104 -8.92 -7.16 -17.21
N LYS A 105 -8.43 -8.32 -17.63
CA LYS A 105 -9.29 -9.43 -18.04
C LYS A 105 -9.57 -10.35 -16.85
N ASN A 106 -10.81 -10.85 -16.76
CA ASN A 106 -11.22 -11.86 -15.77
C ASN A 106 -11.03 -11.42 -14.28
N TYR A 107 -10.96 -10.13 -14.02
CA TYR A 107 -10.89 -9.56 -12.68
C TYR A 107 -12.19 -8.81 -12.36
N THR A 108 -12.65 -8.95 -11.12
CA THR A 108 -13.76 -8.19 -10.55
C THR A 108 -13.45 -7.89 -9.09
N HIS A 109 -14.18 -6.97 -8.44
CA HIS A 109 -14.07 -6.69 -7.01
C HIS A 109 -14.49 -7.88 -6.09
N LYS A 110 -14.91 -9.02 -6.64
CA LYS A 110 -15.12 -10.27 -5.90
C LYS A 110 -13.92 -11.21 -6.00
N SER A 111 -12.96 -10.90 -6.87
CA SER A 111 -11.79 -11.74 -7.13
C SER A 111 -10.77 -11.58 -6.00
N LYS A 112 -10.26 -12.70 -5.48
CA LYS A 112 -9.03 -12.72 -4.68
C LYS A 112 -7.89 -13.04 -5.62
N TYR A 113 -7.09 -12.05 -5.92
CA TYR A 113 -5.97 -12.14 -6.85
C TYR A 113 -4.67 -12.43 -6.12
N THR A 114 -3.93 -13.43 -6.60
CA THR A 114 -2.57 -13.71 -6.13
C THR A 114 -1.57 -13.01 -7.04
N ILE A 115 -0.69 -12.21 -6.46
CA ILE A 115 0.37 -11.50 -7.19
C ILE A 115 1.53 -12.47 -7.39
N ASP A 116 1.93 -12.69 -8.66
CA ASP A 116 3.02 -13.62 -9.00
C ASP A 116 4.40 -13.01 -8.74
N VAL A 117 4.53 -11.69 -8.86
CA VAL A 117 5.78 -10.96 -8.64
C VAL A 117 5.58 -9.99 -7.47
N ALA A 118 6.37 -10.16 -6.42
CA ALA A 118 6.27 -9.33 -5.21
C ALA A 118 6.33 -7.83 -5.56
N PRO A 119 5.35 -7.02 -5.13
CA PRO A 119 5.29 -5.59 -5.46
C PRO A 119 6.37 -4.78 -4.72
N SER A 120 6.93 -5.35 -3.65
CA SER A 120 8.02 -4.77 -2.86
C SER A 120 8.82 -5.89 -2.20
N PRO A 121 10.14 -5.73 -1.98
CA PRO A 121 10.93 -6.66 -1.17
C PRO A 121 10.39 -6.87 0.24
N ASN A 122 9.66 -5.88 0.79
CA ASN A 122 9.04 -5.95 2.11
C ASN A 122 7.60 -6.50 2.08
N LEU A 123 7.02 -6.76 0.92
CA LEU A 123 5.71 -7.41 0.74
C LEU A 123 5.90 -8.63 -0.17
N SER A 124 6.71 -9.58 0.30
CA SER A 124 7.18 -10.74 -0.47
C SER A 124 6.17 -11.89 -0.53
N SER A 125 5.06 -11.83 0.21
CA SER A 125 4.04 -12.87 0.25
C SER A 125 2.63 -12.31 0.26
N MET A 126 1.66 -13.10 -0.21
CA MET A 126 0.24 -12.72 -0.13
C MET A 126 -0.24 -12.57 1.32
N ASN A 127 0.30 -13.35 2.25
CA ASN A 127 0.02 -13.20 3.68
C ASN A 127 0.39 -11.78 4.16
N ALA A 128 1.61 -11.32 3.86
CA ALA A 128 2.05 -9.97 4.21
C ALA A 128 1.17 -8.89 3.53
N ILE A 129 0.81 -9.06 2.26
CA ILE A 129 -0.06 -8.12 1.52
C ILE A 129 -1.45 -8.01 2.16
N TYR A 130 -2.03 -9.13 2.62
CA TYR A 130 -3.33 -9.11 3.29
C TYR A 130 -3.27 -8.60 4.74
N TRP A 131 -2.14 -8.77 5.44
CA TRP A 131 -1.91 -8.18 6.75
C TRP A 131 -1.58 -6.68 6.66
N TYR A 132 -0.99 -6.23 5.56
CA TYR A 132 -0.47 -4.88 5.39
C TYR A 132 -1.47 -3.75 5.74
N PRO A 133 -2.77 -3.82 5.40
CA PRO A 133 -3.74 -2.79 5.81
C PRO A 133 -3.81 -2.57 7.33
N THR A 134 -3.57 -3.62 8.11
CA THR A 134 -3.52 -3.58 9.58
C THR A 134 -2.12 -3.22 10.08
N THR A 135 -1.12 -3.98 9.66
CA THR A 135 0.22 -3.93 10.27
C THR A 135 1.05 -2.74 9.84
N CYS A 136 0.71 -2.08 8.71
CA CYS A 136 1.35 -0.82 8.34
C CYS A 136 1.08 0.30 9.35
N LEU A 137 0.00 0.25 10.12
CA LEU A 137 -0.27 1.21 11.19
C LEU A 137 0.83 1.19 12.28
N ILE A 138 1.53 0.08 12.43
CA ILE A 138 2.67 -0.09 13.35
C ILE A 138 3.87 0.78 12.93
N GLU A 139 4.00 1.14 11.66
CA GLU A 139 5.09 2.03 11.21
C GLU A 139 5.09 3.39 11.91
N GLY A 140 3.93 3.88 12.33
CA GLY A 140 3.77 5.10 13.11
C GLY A 140 4.10 4.97 14.60
N THR A 141 4.52 3.80 15.08
CA THR A 141 4.80 3.50 16.48
C THR A 141 6.30 3.25 16.72
N VAL A 142 6.66 2.96 17.98
CA VAL A 142 8.03 2.55 18.37
C VAL A 142 8.32 1.09 18.01
N MET A 143 7.30 0.30 17.70
CA MET A 143 7.44 -1.13 17.41
C MET A 143 8.03 -1.37 16.03
N SER A 144 8.71 -2.50 15.87
CA SER A 144 9.11 -3.03 14.55
C SER A 144 7.93 -3.69 13.87
N GLU A 145 7.72 -3.37 12.61
CA GLU A 145 6.79 -4.04 11.70
C GLU A 145 7.46 -5.18 10.92
N GLY A 146 8.60 -5.67 11.42
CA GLY A 146 9.31 -6.83 10.87
C GLY A 146 10.16 -6.54 9.63
N ARG A 147 10.31 -5.29 9.18
CA ARG A 147 11.30 -4.95 8.15
C ARG A 147 12.70 -5.37 8.60
N GLY A 148 13.50 -5.89 7.68
CA GLY A 148 14.79 -6.52 8.02
C GLY A 148 14.66 -7.99 8.47
N THR A 149 13.49 -8.60 8.31
CA THR A 149 13.25 -10.04 8.48
C THR A 149 12.70 -10.66 7.19
N GLU A 150 12.47 -11.97 7.18
CA GLU A 150 11.83 -12.66 6.04
C GLU A 150 10.33 -12.38 5.94
N HIS A 151 9.72 -11.92 7.03
CA HIS A 151 8.30 -11.72 7.16
C HIS A 151 7.95 -10.27 7.57
N ALA A 152 8.48 -9.30 6.81
CA ALA A 152 8.11 -7.90 6.98
C ALA A 152 6.58 -7.75 6.89
N PHE A 153 6.01 -6.94 7.78
CA PHE A 153 4.58 -6.75 7.98
C PHE A 153 3.79 -7.98 8.48
N ALA A 154 4.50 -9.07 8.79
CA ALA A 154 3.92 -10.23 9.47
C ALA A 154 4.62 -10.55 10.80
N TYR A 155 5.80 -9.99 11.07
CA TYR A 155 6.46 -10.00 12.37
C TYR A 155 6.32 -8.63 13.02
N ILE A 156 5.72 -8.57 14.20
CA ILE A 156 5.51 -7.32 14.94
C ILE A 156 6.12 -7.47 16.33
N GLY A 157 6.89 -6.50 16.80
CA GLY A 157 7.46 -6.62 18.13
C GLY A 157 8.31 -5.44 18.59
N HIS A 158 8.71 -5.50 19.86
CA HIS A 158 9.57 -4.50 20.48
C HIS A 158 10.45 -5.15 21.56
N PRO A 159 11.66 -4.65 21.87
CA PRO A 159 12.51 -5.20 22.92
C PRO A 159 11.91 -5.17 24.32
N SER A 160 11.00 -4.24 24.63
CA SER A 160 10.40 -4.11 25.96
C SER A 160 9.20 -5.03 26.22
N ILE A 161 8.75 -5.79 25.21
CA ILE A 161 7.65 -6.74 25.39
C ILE A 161 8.18 -7.97 26.13
N THR A 162 7.42 -8.45 27.12
CA THR A 162 7.83 -9.59 27.96
C THR A 162 6.79 -10.70 28.04
N ASN A 163 5.58 -10.44 27.57
CA ASN A 163 4.43 -11.34 27.67
C ASN A 163 4.16 -12.18 26.40
N GLN A 164 5.09 -12.19 25.46
CA GLN A 164 5.03 -13.00 24.24
C GLN A 164 6.19 -14.01 24.18
N SER A 165 5.99 -15.14 23.51
CA SER A 165 7.00 -16.19 23.37
C SER A 165 7.82 -16.09 22.06
N PHE A 166 7.28 -15.44 21.05
CA PHE A 166 7.94 -15.26 19.75
C PHE A 166 8.98 -14.13 19.82
N SER A 167 10.09 -14.30 19.12
CA SER A 167 11.10 -13.26 19.02
C SER A 167 11.80 -13.26 17.66
N PHE A 168 12.25 -12.09 17.22
CA PHE A 168 13.02 -11.89 15.99
C PHE A 168 14.03 -10.75 16.18
N THR A 169 15.00 -10.67 15.27
CA THR A 169 15.98 -9.58 15.27
C THR A 169 16.06 -9.00 13.85
N PRO A 170 15.64 -7.74 13.62
CA PRO A 170 15.82 -7.08 12.33
C PRO A 170 17.30 -7.03 11.92
N ALA A 171 17.61 -7.39 10.68
CA ALA A 171 18.95 -7.37 10.09
C ALA A 171 18.92 -6.73 8.69
N PRO A 172 20.05 -6.27 8.10
CA PRO A 172 20.04 -5.71 6.76
C PRO A 172 19.54 -6.71 5.72
N ARG A 173 18.57 -6.29 4.95
CA ARG A 173 18.02 -7.04 3.80
C ARG A 173 17.73 -6.11 2.65
N ILE A 174 17.60 -6.64 1.45
CA ILE A 174 17.17 -5.87 0.28
C ILE A 174 15.83 -5.19 0.61
N GLY A 175 15.77 -3.86 0.39
CA GLY A 175 14.60 -3.04 0.71
C GLY A 175 14.49 -2.61 2.18
N ALA A 176 15.39 -3.08 3.07
CA ALA A 176 15.41 -2.74 4.51
C ALA A 176 16.84 -2.79 5.09
N MET A 177 17.75 -2.01 4.51
CA MET A 177 19.16 -1.97 4.95
C MET A 177 19.35 -1.35 6.35
N SER A 178 18.40 -0.50 6.76
CA SER A 178 18.42 0.26 8.02
C SER A 178 17.00 0.30 8.58
N SER A 179 16.50 -0.86 9.01
CA SER A 179 15.16 -0.98 9.58
C SER A 179 15.09 -0.51 11.03
N LYS A 180 13.89 -0.20 11.48
CA LYS A 180 13.60 0.14 12.88
C LYS A 180 14.05 -1.00 13.79
N LEU A 181 14.65 -0.69 14.96
CA LEU A 181 15.17 -1.65 15.94
C LEU A 181 16.20 -2.63 15.36
N TYR A 182 16.96 -2.21 14.34
CA TYR A 182 18.04 -2.98 13.74
C TYR A 182 19.01 -3.54 14.81
N GLY A 183 19.31 -4.85 14.72
CA GLY A 183 20.22 -5.54 15.63
C GLY A 183 19.67 -5.77 17.05
N GLN A 184 18.46 -5.32 17.36
CA GLN A 184 17.85 -5.53 18.67
C GLN A 184 16.90 -6.73 18.62
N LYS A 185 16.95 -7.59 19.65
CA LYS A 185 16.00 -8.68 19.80
C LYS A 185 14.64 -8.11 20.19
N CYS A 186 13.67 -8.24 19.30
CA CYS A 186 12.27 -7.88 19.52
C CYS A 186 11.50 -9.12 19.95
N ILE A 187 10.61 -8.95 20.93
CA ILE A 187 9.63 -9.96 21.36
C ILE A 187 8.25 -9.50 20.86
N GLY A 188 7.38 -10.42 20.45
CA GLY A 188 6.08 -10.02 19.91
C GLY A 188 5.31 -11.12 19.19
N TRP A 189 4.71 -10.79 18.06
CA TRP A 189 3.75 -11.62 17.33
C TRP A 189 4.30 -12.10 15.99
N ASP A 190 4.08 -13.39 15.72
CA ASP A 190 4.25 -14.01 14.40
C ASP A 190 2.86 -14.14 13.73
N LEU A 191 2.63 -13.36 12.70
CA LEU A 191 1.42 -13.42 11.88
C LEU A 191 1.64 -14.18 10.56
N SER A 192 2.87 -14.64 10.28
CA SER A 192 3.21 -15.24 8.98
C SER A 192 2.43 -16.52 8.69
N GLN A 193 2.03 -17.24 9.75
CA GLN A 193 1.22 -18.46 9.65
C GLN A 193 -0.24 -18.26 10.09
N LYS A 194 -0.60 -17.04 10.48
CA LYS A 194 -1.99 -16.72 10.84
C LYS A 194 -2.78 -16.32 9.59
N ASN A 195 -4.05 -16.65 9.58
CA ASN A 195 -4.96 -16.17 8.52
C ASN A 195 -5.18 -14.66 8.69
N PRO A 196 -4.89 -13.86 7.67
CA PRO A 196 -5.17 -12.43 7.72
C PRO A 196 -6.68 -12.17 7.71
N PRO A 197 -7.13 -10.99 8.17
CA PRO A 197 -8.52 -10.57 8.09
C PRO A 197 -9.01 -10.64 6.63
N SER A 198 -10.23 -11.12 6.41
CA SER A 198 -10.72 -11.36 5.05
C SER A 198 -11.34 -10.12 4.38
N ASN A 199 -11.76 -9.11 5.16
CA ASN A 199 -12.50 -7.94 4.66
C ASN A 199 -12.52 -6.77 5.63
N LYS A 200 -11.50 -6.64 6.48
CA LYS A 200 -11.39 -5.55 7.47
C LYS A 200 -9.95 -5.32 7.89
N ILE A 201 -9.70 -4.12 8.41
CA ILE A 201 -8.52 -3.80 9.21
C ILE A 201 -8.75 -4.36 10.61
N ASP A 202 -7.80 -5.11 11.17
CA ASP A 202 -7.92 -5.72 12.49
C ASP A 202 -7.47 -4.76 13.59
N ILE A 203 -8.38 -3.88 14.00
CA ILE A 203 -8.13 -2.93 15.09
C ILE A 203 -8.00 -3.65 16.44
N ALA A 204 -8.65 -4.82 16.63
CA ALA A 204 -8.52 -5.58 17.86
C ALA A 204 -7.08 -6.05 18.09
N LEU A 205 -6.39 -6.49 17.02
CA LEU A 205 -4.97 -6.82 17.07
C LEU A 205 -4.11 -5.62 17.45
N ILE A 206 -4.41 -4.43 16.91
CA ILE A 206 -3.66 -3.20 17.27
C ILE A 206 -3.88 -2.83 18.75
N ILE A 207 -5.09 -2.99 19.26
CA ILE A 207 -5.41 -2.76 20.68
C ILE A 207 -4.67 -3.77 21.58
N GLU A 208 -4.63 -5.06 21.20
CA GLU A 208 -3.86 -6.09 21.90
C GLU A 208 -2.38 -5.73 21.98
N MET A 209 -1.81 -5.22 20.89
CA MET A 209 -0.40 -4.81 20.82
C MET A 209 -0.10 -3.55 21.67
N TYR A 210 -1.10 -2.73 21.96
CA TYR A 210 -0.98 -1.52 22.78
C TYR A 210 -1.00 -1.83 24.29
N GLN A 211 -1.67 -2.87 24.74
CA GLN A 211 -1.79 -3.32 26.14
C GLN A 211 -0.55 -4.06 26.65
#